data_af044bfce3891354accc0603621338e1
#
_entry.id   af044bfce3891354accc0603621338e1
#
_cell.length_a   1.000
_cell.length_b   1.000
_cell.length_c   1.000
_cell.angle_alpha   90.00
_cell.angle_beta   90.00
_cell.angle_gamma   90.00
#
_symmetry.space_group_name_H-M   'P 1'
#
loop_
_entity.id
_entity.type
_entity.pdbx_description
1 polymer ?
#
loop_
_entity_poly.entity_id
_entity_poly.type
_entity_poly.pdbx_seq_one_letter_code
_entity_poly.pdbx_strand_id
1 'polypeptide(L)'
;MNKLSKIVLAGGRILLPLTLTLTAMSAWADAPRRYITDPANKRPFSQAVLVRDTLYVAGALGVDKAGQVPADPKAEIKLVLDTIRQTVESAGFKMDDLVSVQVFCTDLTLFDTFNDIYRTYFHDHFPARAFIGTDKLLRSAHFEVMGIAVKDPH
;
A
#
# COMPACT_ATOMS: atom_id res chain seq x y z
N MET A 1 -9.73 89.38 -21.01
CA MET A 1 -9.50 88.41 -22.13
C MET A 1 -8.92 87.17 -21.46
N ASN A 2 -9.79 86.17 -21.15
CA ASN A 2 -9.40 84.95 -20.36
C ASN A 2 -9.41 83.76 -21.34
N LYS A 3 -8.25 83.13 -21.51
CA LYS A 3 -8.15 81.87 -22.20
C LYS A 3 -8.29 80.74 -21.15
N LEU A 4 -9.36 79.97 -21.20
CA LEU A 4 -9.58 78.73 -20.46
C LEU A 4 -8.86 77.59 -21.18
N SER A 5 -7.87 76.99 -20.52
CA SER A 5 -7.21 75.76 -21.00
C SER A 5 -8.05 74.59 -20.63
N LYS A 6 -8.42 73.81 -21.65
CA LYS A 6 -9.09 72.47 -21.45
C LYS A 6 -8.07 71.40 -21.06
N ILE A 7 -8.22 70.85 -19.91
CA ILE A 7 -7.47 69.64 -19.49
C ILE A 7 -8.24 68.43 -20.01
N VAL A 8 -7.62 67.68 -20.92
CA VAL A 8 -8.12 66.38 -21.40
C VAL A 8 -7.55 65.31 -20.49
N LEU A 9 -8.38 64.66 -19.67
CA LEU A 9 -8.01 63.47 -18.94
C LEU A 9 -8.05 62.27 -19.91
N ALA A 10 -6.87 61.77 -20.24
CA ALA A 10 -6.72 60.48 -20.93
C ALA A 10 -6.92 59.35 -19.91
N GLY A 11 -8.06 58.68 -19.98
CA GLY A 11 -8.34 57.47 -19.21
C GLY A 11 -7.56 56.27 -19.77
N GLY A 12 -6.42 56.00 -19.19
CA GLY A 12 -5.66 54.76 -19.47
C GLY A 12 -6.34 53.56 -18.80
N ARG A 13 -6.95 52.69 -19.61
CA ARG A 13 -7.40 51.37 -19.16
C ARG A 13 -6.15 50.47 -18.98
N ILE A 14 -5.80 50.19 -17.73
CA ILE A 14 -4.80 49.17 -17.38
C ILE A 14 -5.50 47.82 -17.55
N LEU A 15 -5.21 47.11 -18.63
CA LEU A 15 -5.54 45.71 -18.83
C LEU A 15 -4.46 44.91 -18.05
N LEU A 16 -4.81 44.41 -16.83
CA LEU A 16 -4.00 43.38 -16.20
C LEU A 16 -4.15 42.07 -16.99
N PRO A 17 -3.05 41.43 -17.41
CA PRO A 17 -3.13 40.11 -18.00
C PRO A 17 -3.48 39.10 -16.90
N LEU A 18 -4.65 38.51 -17.00
CA LEU A 18 -5.04 37.34 -16.20
C LEU A 18 -4.27 36.15 -16.75
N THR A 19 -3.02 35.94 -16.28
CA THR A 19 -2.27 34.72 -16.54
C THR A 19 -2.80 33.63 -15.63
N LEU A 20 -3.76 32.87 -16.14
CA LEU A 20 -4.28 31.67 -15.48
C LEU A 20 -3.17 30.60 -15.50
N THR A 21 -2.48 30.39 -14.36
CA THR A 21 -1.53 29.31 -14.17
C THR A 21 -2.27 27.99 -14.03
N LEU A 22 -2.52 27.33 -15.16
CA LEU A 22 -3.14 25.99 -15.25
C LEU A 22 -2.04 24.93 -15.36
N THR A 23 -1.15 24.78 -14.35
CA THR A 23 -0.02 23.84 -14.43
C THR A 23 0.15 22.91 -13.23
N ALA A 24 -0.90 22.60 -12.48
CA ALA A 24 -0.75 21.71 -11.32
C ALA A 24 -1.56 20.40 -11.37
N MET A 25 -2.32 20.10 -12.41
CA MET A 25 -3.20 18.92 -12.41
C MET A 25 -2.71 17.70 -13.21
N SER A 26 -1.62 17.77 -13.95
CA SER A 26 -1.18 16.66 -14.81
C SER A 26 -0.13 15.72 -14.20
N ALA A 27 0.47 16.06 -13.05
CA ALA A 27 1.53 15.23 -12.46
C ALA A 27 1.03 13.93 -11.78
N TRP A 28 -0.26 13.77 -11.58
CA TRP A 28 -0.84 12.63 -10.87
C TRP A 28 -1.34 11.51 -11.78
N ALA A 29 -1.44 11.76 -13.09
CA ALA A 29 -2.01 10.80 -14.03
C ALA A 29 -1.04 9.67 -14.44
N ASP A 30 0.28 9.88 -14.37
CA ASP A 30 1.29 9.02 -14.99
C ASP A 30 2.35 8.45 -14.02
N ALA A 31 2.06 8.30 -12.72
CA ALA A 31 3.00 7.60 -11.85
C ALA A 31 3.12 6.13 -12.30
N PRO A 32 4.30 5.69 -12.79
CA PRO A 32 4.45 4.33 -13.29
C PRO A 32 4.24 3.33 -12.16
N ARG A 33 3.65 2.16 -12.49
CA ARG A 33 3.56 1.04 -11.55
C ARG A 33 4.96 0.57 -11.19
N ARG A 34 5.22 0.35 -9.91
CA ARG A 34 6.46 -0.28 -9.44
C ARG A 34 6.15 -1.70 -8.98
N TYR A 35 6.85 -2.65 -9.57
CA TYR A 35 6.71 -4.07 -9.25
C TYR A 35 7.79 -4.45 -8.24
N ILE A 36 7.37 -5.00 -7.09
CA ILE A 36 8.27 -5.51 -6.07
C ILE A 36 8.46 -6.99 -6.37
N THR A 37 9.64 -7.34 -6.81
CA THR A 37 10.01 -8.71 -7.21
C THR A 37 11.31 -9.11 -6.55
N ASP A 38 11.48 -10.40 -6.28
CA ASP A 38 12.76 -10.98 -5.92
C ASP A 38 13.47 -11.41 -7.23
N PRO A 39 14.60 -10.80 -7.62
CA PRO A 39 15.31 -11.15 -8.86
C PRO A 39 15.77 -12.62 -8.91
N ALA A 40 15.99 -13.25 -7.75
CA ALA A 40 16.36 -14.66 -7.65
C ALA A 40 15.16 -15.58 -7.87
N ASN A 41 13.94 -15.04 -7.87
CA ASN A 41 12.71 -15.81 -7.89
C ASN A 41 11.97 -15.69 -9.22
N LYS A 42 12.01 -16.75 -10.01
CA LYS A 42 11.33 -16.83 -11.32
C LYS A 42 9.81 -17.13 -11.21
N ARG A 43 9.13 -16.64 -10.16
CA ARG A 43 7.68 -16.84 -10.02
C ARG A 43 6.92 -15.99 -11.04
N PRO A 44 5.77 -16.44 -11.54
CA PRO A 44 4.97 -15.71 -12.53
C PRO A 44 4.12 -14.59 -11.90
N PHE A 45 4.57 -14.00 -10.79
CA PHE A 45 3.89 -12.92 -10.08
C PHE A 45 4.89 -12.06 -9.28
N SER A 46 4.52 -10.81 -9.01
CA SER A 46 5.24 -9.89 -8.13
C SER A 46 4.83 -10.11 -6.67
N GLN A 47 5.75 -9.92 -5.73
CA GLN A 47 5.44 -9.96 -4.30
C GLN A 47 4.50 -8.82 -3.90
N ALA A 48 4.62 -7.67 -4.57
CA ALA A 48 3.67 -6.57 -4.46
C ALA A 48 3.73 -5.68 -5.71
N VAL A 49 2.67 -4.89 -5.91
CA VAL A 49 2.61 -3.86 -6.96
C VAL A 49 2.22 -2.54 -6.30
N LEU A 50 3.08 -1.54 -6.46
CA LEU A 50 2.81 -0.17 -6.02
C LEU A 50 2.20 0.63 -7.17
N VAL A 51 1.06 1.24 -6.89
CA VAL A 51 0.34 2.15 -7.79
C VAL A 51 0.09 3.44 -7.03
N ARG A 52 0.85 4.48 -7.35
CA ARG A 52 0.84 5.77 -6.60
C ARG A 52 1.17 5.53 -5.11
N ASP A 53 0.23 5.79 -4.22
CA ASP A 53 0.28 5.64 -2.77
C ASP A 53 -0.23 4.29 -2.25
N THR A 54 -0.72 3.43 -3.15
CA THR A 54 -1.37 2.16 -2.81
C THR A 54 -0.50 0.96 -3.19
N LEU A 55 -0.17 0.13 -2.22
CA LEU A 55 0.60 -1.12 -2.39
C LEU A 55 -0.34 -2.32 -2.29
N TYR A 56 -0.41 -3.08 -3.37
CA TYR A 56 -1.11 -4.37 -3.44
C TYR A 56 -0.12 -5.49 -3.13
N VAL A 57 -0.29 -6.16 -1.99
CA VAL A 57 0.61 -7.23 -1.51
C VAL A 57 0.02 -8.57 -1.90
N ALA A 58 0.80 -9.39 -2.61
CA ALA A 58 0.40 -10.73 -3.01
C ALA A 58 0.28 -11.69 -1.83
N GLY A 59 -0.42 -12.81 -2.01
CA GLY A 59 -0.50 -13.88 -1.04
C GLY A 59 0.88 -14.44 -0.68
N ALA A 60 1.15 -14.54 0.61
CA ALA A 60 2.36 -15.12 1.18
C ALA A 60 2.01 -16.31 2.06
N LEU A 61 2.84 -17.34 2.00
CA LEU A 61 2.75 -18.52 2.87
C LEU A 61 3.83 -18.44 3.97
N GLY A 62 3.58 -19.06 5.10
CA GLY A 62 4.53 -19.21 6.19
C GLY A 62 5.53 -20.35 5.94
N VAL A 63 6.46 -20.14 4.99
CA VAL A 63 7.48 -21.12 4.64
C VAL A 63 8.88 -20.63 5.00
N ASP A 64 9.76 -21.54 5.37
CA ASP A 64 11.16 -21.27 5.65
C ASP A 64 11.97 -21.06 4.34
N LYS A 65 13.28 -20.83 4.48
CA LYS A 65 14.19 -20.64 3.34
C LYS A 65 14.30 -21.86 2.43
N ALA A 66 14.01 -23.06 2.94
CA ALA A 66 13.95 -24.29 2.15
C ALA A 66 12.57 -24.48 1.49
N GLY A 67 11.62 -23.57 1.76
CA GLY A 67 10.25 -23.63 1.26
C GLY A 67 9.39 -24.64 2.00
N GLN A 68 9.76 -25.02 3.23
CA GLN A 68 9.03 -25.94 4.09
C GLN A 68 8.15 -25.18 5.08
N VAL A 69 6.96 -25.73 5.33
CA VAL A 69 6.05 -25.23 6.38
C VAL A 69 6.53 -25.80 7.73
N PRO A 70 6.72 -24.96 8.75
CA PRO A 70 7.05 -25.43 10.09
C PRO A 70 5.96 -26.34 10.66
N ALA A 71 6.36 -27.33 11.45
CA ALA A 71 5.41 -28.18 12.18
C ALA A 71 4.66 -27.44 13.30
N ASP A 72 5.26 -26.37 13.85
CA ASP A 72 4.63 -25.50 14.84
C ASP A 72 3.83 -24.38 14.14
N PRO A 73 2.49 -24.34 14.29
CA PRO A 73 1.67 -23.27 13.71
C PRO A 73 2.09 -21.86 14.13
N LYS A 74 2.60 -21.68 15.35
CA LYS A 74 3.10 -20.38 15.82
C LYS A 74 4.32 -19.92 15.02
N ALA A 75 5.22 -20.84 14.68
CA ALA A 75 6.36 -20.53 13.83
C ALA A 75 5.90 -20.20 12.40
N GLU A 76 4.93 -20.92 11.86
CA GLU A 76 4.34 -20.63 10.55
C GLU A 76 3.69 -19.25 10.52
N ILE A 77 2.90 -18.88 11.54
CA ILE A 77 2.25 -17.57 11.63
C ILE A 77 3.29 -16.45 11.63
N LYS A 78 4.37 -16.60 12.40
CA LYS A 78 5.46 -15.61 12.41
C LYS A 78 6.11 -15.48 11.03
N LEU A 79 6.40 -16.59 10.36
CA LEU A 79 7.01 -16.56 9.02
C LEU A 79 6.13 -15.86 7.98
N VAL A 80 4.82 -16.15 7.96
CA VAL A 80 3.93 -15.49 7.00
C VAL A 80 3.81 -13.99 7.28
N LEU A 81 3.69 -13.58 8.55
CA LEU A 81 3.59 -12.17 8.92
C LEU A 81 4.93 -11.44 8.71
N ASP A 82 6.06 -12.08 8.99
CA ASP A 82 7.39 -11.53 8.67
C ASP A 82 7.59 -11.36 7.16
N THR A 83 7.08 -12.29 6.35
CA THR A 83 7.12 -12.18 4.88
C THR A 83 6.29 -10.98 4.39
N ILE A 84 5.08 -10.78 4.94
CA ILE A 84 4.27 -9.60 4.63
C ILE A 84 5.00 -8.32 5.05
N ARG A 85 5.54 -8.27 6.28
CA ARG A 85 6.30 -7.13 6.78
C ARG A 85 7.48 -6.79 5.87
N GLN A 86 8.32 -7.76 5.53
CA GLN A 86 9.46 -7.56 4.63
C GLN A 86 9.02 -7.04 3.25
N THR A 87 7.90 -7.55 2.73
CA THR A 87 7.35 -7.11 1.44
C THR A 87 6.91 -5.65 1.50
N VAL A 88 6.16 -5.23 2.52
CA VAL A 88 5.70 -3.83 2.67
C VAL A 88 6.88 -2.90 2.92
N GLU A 89 7.84 -3.30 3.77
CA GLU A 89 9.06 -2.52 4.06
C GLU A 89 9.95 -2.34 2.83
N SER A 90 10.09 -3.35 1.98
CA SER A 90 10.87 -3.27 0.73
C SER A 90 10.26 -2.27 -0.28
N ALA A 91 8.96 -2.03 -0.17
CA ALA A 91 8.25 -1.02 -0.93
C ALA A 91 8.30 0.39 -0.29
N GLY A 92 8.85 0.52 0.93
CA GLY A 92 8.93 1.75 1.70
C GLY A 92 7.68 2.03 2.54
N PHE A 93 6.88 1.00 2.84
CA PHE A 93 5.70 1.05 3.71
C PHE A 93 6.02 0.44 5.09
N LYS A 94 5.08 0.54 6.03
CA LYS A 94 5.10 -0.11 7.35
C LYS A 94 3.90 -1.04 7.49
N MET A 95 3.91 -1.91 8.49
CA MET A 95 2.73 -2.75 8.81
C MET A 95 1.51 -1.91 9.15
N ASP A 96 1.69 -0.77 9.81
CA ASP A 96 0.61 0.15 10.18
C ASP A 96 0.00 0.89 8.96
N ASP A 97 0.65 0.86 7.78
CA ASP A 97 0.09 1.38 6.52
C ASP A 97 -0.91 0.38 5.87
N LEU A 98 -1.01 -0.85 6.37
CA LEU A 98 -1.99 -1.82 5.90
C LEU A 98 -3.41 -1.35 6.26
N VAL A 99 -4.27 -1.21 5.26
CA VAL A 99 -5.68 -0.83 5.42
C VAL A 99 -6.63 -2.01 5.25
N SER A 100 -6.18 -3.07 4.57
CA SER A 100 -6.96 -4.29 4.37
C SER A 100 -6.05 -5.52 4.38
N VAL A 101 -6.48 -6.57 5.09
CA VAL A 101 -5.78 -7.86 5.17
C VAL A 101 -6.79 -9.00 4.96
N GLN A 102 -6.39 -10.00 4.19
CA GLN A 102 -7.10 -11.26 4.08
C GLN A 102 -6.21 -12.38 4.57
N VAL A 103 -6.75 -13.21 5.45
CA VAL A 103 -6.09 -14.40 5.99
C VAL A 103 -6.92 -15.61 5.57
N PHE A 104 -6.30 -16.51 4.81
CA PHE A 104 -6.87 -17.81 4.49
C PHE A 104 -6.26 -18.83 5.45
N CYS A 105 -7.12 -19.68 6.04
CA CYS A 105 -6.71 -20.63 7.06
C CYS A 105 -7.37 -22.00 6.80
N THR A 106 -6.58 -23.08 6.85
CA THR A 106 -7.08 -24.44 6.67
C THR A 106 -7.63 -25.07 7.96
N ASP A 107 -7.28 -24.49 9.13
CA ASP A 107 -7.74 -24.94 10.45
C ASP A 107 -8.19 -23.76 11.30
N LEU A 108 -9.49 -23.50 11.35
CA LEU A 108 -10.06 -22.36 12.09
C LEU A 108 -9.88 -22.48 13.61
N THR A 109 -9.49 -23.63 14.16
CA THR A 109 -9.14 -23.75 15.59
C THR A 109 -7.89 -22.94 15.94
N LEU A 110 -7.08 -22.56 14.94
CA LEU A 110 -5.88 -21.73 15.10
C LEU A 110 -6.16 -20.22 15.13
N PHE A 111 -7.44 -19.80 15.04
CA PHE A 111 -7.85 -18.38 14.98
C PHE A 111 -7.29 -17.55 16.14
N ASP A 112 -7.43 -18.01 17.37
CA ASP A 112 -6.96 -17.29 18.56
C ASP A 112 -5.43 -17.25 18.61
N THR A 113 -4.76 -18.36 18.29
CA THR A 113 -3.30 -18.41 18.19
C THR A 113 -2.76 -17.43 17.14
N PHE A 114 -3.43 -17.33 15.99
CA PHE A 114 -3.09 -16.34 14.96
C PHE A 114 -3.26 -14.91 15.49
N ASN A 115 -4.38 -14.61 16.13
CA ASN A 115 -4.68 -13.28 16.66
C ASN A 115 -3.65 -12.82 17.70
N ASP A 116 -3.22 -13.70 18.60
CA ASP A 116 -2.23 -13.38 19.63
C ASP A 116 -0.91 -12.91 19.01
N ILE A 117 -0.47 -13.57 17.95
CA ILE A 117 0.76 -13.20 17.24
C ILE A 117 0.52 -11.98 16.34
N TYR A 118 -0.60 -11.94 15.60
CA TYR A 118 -0.95 -10.86 14.68
C TYR A 118 -0.95 -9.50 15.37
N ARG A 119 -1.48 -9.40 16.60
CA ARG A 119 -1.52 -8.16 17.39
C ARG A 119 -0.14 -7.54 17.58
N THR A 120 0.91 -8.34 17.64
CA THR A 120 2.28 -7.86 17.90
C THR A 120 2.93 -7.18 16.70
N TYR A 121 2.29 -7.19 15.54
CA TYR A 121 2.78 -6.57 14.31
C TYR A 121 2.27 -5.15 14.07
N PHE A 122 1.33 -4.67 14.88
CA PHE A 122 0.70 -3.34 14.74
C PHE A 122 0.85 -2.54 16.04
N HIS A 123 1.00 -1.21 15.90
CA HIS A 123 1.24 -0.32 17.04
C HIS A 123 0.01 0.55 17.34
N ASP A 124 -0.60 1.16 16.32
CA ASP A 124 -1.66 2.15 16.50
C ASP A 124 -3.05 1.57 16.24
N HIS A 125 -3.27 1.03 15.05
CA HIS A 125 -4.57 0.56 14.59
C HIS A 125 -4.44 -0.77 13.83
N PHE A 126 -5.50 -1.56 13.87
CA PHE A 126 -5.58 -2.76 13.04
C PHE A 126 -6.24 -2.45 11.70
N PRO A 127 -5.76 -3.01 10.58
CA PRO A 127 -6.44 -2.92 9.29
C PRO A 127 -7.80 -3.64 9.34
N ALA A 128 -8.71 -3.26 8.42
CA ALA A 128 -9.87 -4.09 8.14
C ALA A 128 -9.41 -5.50 7.74
N ARG A 129 -9.99 -6.55 8.32
CA ARG A 129 -9.53 -7.91 8.09
C ARG A 129 -10.67 -8.89 7.84
N ALA A 130 -10.50 -9.76 6.82
CA ALA A 130 -11.24 -11.00 6.69
C ALA A 130 -10.36 -12.18 7.14
N PHE A 131 -10.95 -13.13 7.89
CA PHE A 131 -10.32 -14.40 8.25
C PHE A 131 -11.19 -15.52 7.67
N ILE A 132 -10.66 -16.28 6.70
CA ILE A 132 -11.43 -17.11 5.79
C ILE A 132 -10.97 -18.56 5.93
N GLY A 133 -11.92 -19.45 6.24
CA GLY A 133 -11.66 -20.89 6.20
C GLY A 133 -11.54 -21.39 4.76
N THR A 134 -10.55 -22.21 4.46
CA THR A 134 -10.34 -22.88 3.17
C THR A 134 -9.96 -24.34 3.36
N ASP A 135 -10.23 -25.17 2.36
CA ASP A 135 -9.93 -26.61 2.42
C ASP A 135 -8.42 -26.87 2.37
N LYS A 136 -7.71 -26.19 1.44
CA LYS A 136 -6.29 -26.44 1.18
C LYS A 136 -5.57 -25.16 0.78
N LEU A 137 -4.28 -25.10 1.16
CA LEU A 137 -3.32 -24.13 0.68
C LEU A 137 -2.12 -24.84 0.05
N LEU A 138 -1.36 -24.12 -0.77
CA LEU A 138 -0.15 -24.65 -1.36
C LEU A 138 0.83 -25.12 -0.27
N ARG A 139 1.61 -26.15 -0.55
CA ARG A 139 2.62 -26.73 0.35
C ARG A 139 2.07 -27.27 1.67
N SER A 140 0.76 -27.55 1.75
CA SER A 140 0.07 -27.93 2.98
C SER A 140 0.23 -26.89 4.10
N ALA A 141 0.34 -25.60 3.74
CA ALA A 141 0.37 -24.50 4.70
C ALA A 141 -0.97 -24.38 5.41
N HIS A 142 -0.94 -23.92 6.67
CA HIS A 142 -2.15 -23.56 7.41
C HIS A 142 -2.60 -22.14 7.12
N PHE A 143 -1.67 -21.25 6.72
CA PHE A 143 -1.98 -19.84 6.53
C PHE A 143 -1.45 -19.29 5.20
N GLU A 144 -2.29 -18.47 4.55
CA GLU A 144 -1.91 -17.55 3.50
C GLU A 144 -2.42 -16.16 3.84
N VAL A 145 -1.57 -15.14 3.70
CA VAL A 145 -1.92 -13.75 4.04
C VAL A 145 -1.62 -12.86 2.86
N MET A 146 -2.56 -11.98 2.54
CA MET A 146 -2.40 -10.91 1.55
C MET A 146 -2.98 -9.60 2.08
N GLY A 147 -2.65 -8.47 1.45
CA GLY A 147 -3.16 -7.19 1.94
C GLY A 147 -3.02 -6.03 0.97
N ILE A 148 -3.56 -4.89 1.40
CA ILE A 148 -3.44 -3.60 0.73
C ILE A 148 -2.93 -2.60 1.76
N ALA A 149 -1.86 -1.89 1.42
CA ALA A 149 -1.35 -0.78 2.21
C ALA A 149 -1.50 0.54 1.45
N VAL A 150 -1.78 1.61 2.19
CA VAL A 150 -1.93 2.96 1.63
C VAL A 150 -1.10 3.92 2.48
N LYS A 151 -0.33 4.80 1.83
CA LYS A 151 0.34 5.90 2.51
C LYS A 151 -0.60 7.09 2.62
N ASP A 152 -0.64 7.68 3.80
CA ASP A 152 -1.29 8.98 3.96
C ASP A 152 -0.59 10.01 3.06
N PRO A 153 -1.35 10.84 2.34
CA PRO A 153 -0.76 11.96 1.61
C PRO A 153 -0.14 12.93 2.62
N HIS A 154 1.13 13.23 2.43
CA HIS A 154 1.86 14.28 3.18
C HIS A 154 1.48 15.66 2.69
#